data_cb181e1b1d3a25c78adbeb20eae5090a
#
_entry.id   cb181e1b1d3a25c78adbeb20eae5090a
#
_cell.length_a   1.000
_cell.length_b   1.000
_cell.length_c   1.000
_cell.angle_alpha   90.00
_cell.angle_beta   90.00
_cell.angle_gamma   90.00
#
_symmetry.space_group_name_H-M   'P 1'
#
loop_
_entity.id
_entity.type
_entity.pdbx_description
1 polymer ?
#
loop_
_entity_poly.entity_id
_entity_poly.type
_entity_poly.pdbx_seq_one_letter_code
_entity_poly.pdbx_strand_id
1 'polypeptide(L)'
;MIMKTISRFSQGRQEPPWPDIVVHIGAPKTGSSAIQRFCHSHSNILARLGYFYPEHPLDVNGVSGGHTQVAGALLNGKLALAEQRLTDWLEEARKRKLCLLISGEALYGRAVQMRQLTSDLDVRVIAFLRHPVDYLLGNHNQGIKRHMETRRLSQILIEQAGKAAPHLVGIPLLSWADAFGDDQCHFLPYRSPGQGVKP
;
A
#
# COMPACT_ATOMS: atom_id res chain seq x y z
N MET A 1 -18.10 -20.41 7.82
CA MET A 1 -18.43 -19.33 8.77
C MET A 1 -18.14 -17.92 8.21
N ILE A 2 -17.25 -17.76 7.23
CA ILE A 2 -16.90 -16.48 6.58
C ILE A 2 -18.00 -15.97 5.62
N MET A 3 -18.74 -16.85 4.97
CA MET A 3 -19.80 -16.45 4.02
C MET A 3 -21.04 -15.79 4.65
N LYS A 4 -21.34 -16.02 5.93
CA LYS A 4 -22.51 -15.40 6.61
C LYS A 4 -22.27 -13.95 7.04
N THR A 5 -21.04 -13.50 7.12
CA THR A 5 -20.70 -12.13 7.51
C THR A 5 -20.83 -11.15 6.33
N ILE A 6 -20.60 -11.63 5.10
CA ILE A 6 -20.69 -10.78 3.89
C ILE A 6 -22.14 -10.42 3.55
N SER A 7 -23.14 -11.28 3.90
CA SER A 7 -24.55 -11.02 3.59
C SER A 7 -25.22 -9.98 4.49
N ARG A 8 -24.61 -9.57 5.59
CA ARG A 8 -25.14 -8.54 6.50
C ARG A 8 -24.84 -7.10 6.08
N PHE A 9 -23.96 -6.90 5.10
CA PHE A 9 -23.60 -5.57 4.60
C PHE A 9 -24.46 -5.08 3.42
N SER A 10 -25.40 -5.89 2.93
CA SER A 10 -26.13 -5.60 1.68
C SER A 10 -27.60 -5.17 1.89
N GLN A 11 -28.05 -4.82 3.08
CA GLN A 11 -29.43 -4.33 3.27
C GLN A 11 -29.45 -2.88 3.75
N GLY A 12 -29.71 -1.95 2.81
CA GLY A 12 -30.45 -0.72 3.10
C GLY A 12 -29.67 0.52 3.49
N ARG A 13 -28.34 0.58 3.32
CA ARG A 13 -27.64 1.88 3.27
C ARG A 13 -27.38 2.23 1.81
N GLN A 14 -27.77 3.43 1.38
CA GLN A 14 -27.12 4.05 0.24
C GLN A 14 -25.64 4.14 0.61
N GLU A 15 -24.85 3.21 0.09
CA GLU A 15 -23.38 3.32 0.23
C GLU A 15 -22.98 4.63 -0.41
N PRO A 16 -22.07 5.41 0.22
CA PRO A 16 -21.50 6.59 -0.44
C PRO A 16 -20.96 6.17 -1.79
N PRO A 17 -20.99 7.05 -2.80
CA PRO A 17 -20.45 6.72 -4.12
C PRO A 17 -19.04 6.16 -3.95
N TRP A 18 -18.76 5.07 -4.69
CA TRP A 18 -17.43 4.46 -4.68
C TRP A 18 -16.39 5.49 -5.09
N PRO A 19 -15.22 5.55 -4.43
CA PRO A 19 -14.14 6.41 -4.88
C PRO A 19 -13.67 5.97 -6.27
N ASP A 20 -13.07 6.89 -7.03
CA ASP A 20 -12.44 6.55 -8.31
C ASP A 20 -11.27 5.57 -8.10
N ILE A 21 -10.49 5.81 -7.05
CA ILE A 21 -9.29 5.04 -6.75
C ILE A 21 -9.16 4.76 -5.25
N VAL A 22 -8.75 3.53 -4.92
CA VAL A 22 -8.16 3.17 -3.62
C VAL A 22 -6.67 2.90 -3.82
N VAL A 23 -5.83 3.60 -3.08
CA VAL A 23 -4.37 3.47 -3.12
C VAL A 23 -3.86 2.85 -1.83
N HIS A 24 -3.39 1.61 -1.90
CA HIS A 24 -2.64 0.98 -0.80
C HIS A 24 -1.16 1.33 -0.94
N ILE A 25 -0.67 2.21 -0.08
CA ILE A 25 0.69 2.77 -0.17
C ILE A 25 1.74 1.95 0.57
N GLY A 26 1.46 0.74 0.90
CA GLY A 26 2.37 -0.26 1.45
C GLY A 26 3.56 0.28 2.26
N ALA A 27 3.35 0.72 3.51
CA ALA A 27 4.47 1.04 4.38
C ALA A 27 5.44 -0.15 4.49
N PRO A 28 6.76 0.08 4.55
CA PRO A 28 7.73 -1.01 4.63
C PRO A 28 7.47 -1.95 5.82
N LYS A 29 7.64 -3.25 5.61
CA LYS A 29 7.50 -4.29 6.66
C LYS A 29 6.11 -4.43 7.29
N THR A 30 5.08 -4.01 6.60
CA THR A 30 3.68 -4.14 7.01
C THR A 30 2.91 -5.23 6.24
N GLY A 31 3.61 -6.19 5.64
CA GLY A 31 2.98 -7.29 4.91
C GLY A 31 2.44 -6.92 3.53
N SER A 32 2.87 -5.79 2.95
CA SER A 32 2.42 -5.30 1.63
C SER A 32 2.50 -6.36 0.54
N SER A 33 3.61 -7.12 0.46
CA SER A 33 3.76 -8.19 -0.54
C SER A 33 2.73 -9.32 -0.39
N ALA A 34 2.31 -9.64 0.85
CA ALA A 34 1.28 -10.64 1.08
C ALA A 34 -0.10 -10.14 0.63
N ILE A 35 -0.43 -8.88 0.93
CA ILE A 35 -1.66 -8.22 0.47
C ILE A 35 -1.68 -8.15 -1.05
N GLN A 36 -0.60 -7.71 -1.68
CA GLN A 36 -0.46 -7.60 -3.13
C GLN A 36 -0.60 -8.97 -3.80
N ARG A 37 0.02 -9.99 -3.25
CA ARG A 37 -0.10 -11.37 -3.75
C ARG A 37 -1.53 -11.88 -3.62
N PHE A 38 -2.18 -11.63 -2.48
CA PHE A 38 -3.59 -11.98 -2.28
C PHE A 38 -4.47 -11.30 -3.32
N CYS A 39 -4.35 -9.98 -3.50
CA CYS A 39 -5.14 -9.22 -4.47
C CYS A 39 -4.91 -9.72 -5.90
N HIS A 40 -3.65 -9.98 -6.27
CA HIS A 40 -3.30 -10.52 -7.58
C HIS A 40 -3.95 -11.89 -7.82
N SER A 41 -3.84 -12.80 -6.85
CA SER A 41 -4.38 -14.17 -6.99
C SER A 41 -5.90 -14.23 -6.92
N HIS A 42 -6.58 -13.20 -6.39
CA HIS A 42 -8.01 -13.16 -6.17
C HIS A 42 -8.68 -11.96 -6.87
N SER A 43 -8.10 -11.48 -7.96
CA SER A 43 -8.64 -10.33 -8.72
C SER A 43 -10.09 -10.51 -9.17
N ASN A 44 -10.51 -11.74 -9.46
CA ASN A 44 -11.90 -12.09 -9.77
C ASN A 44 -12.86 -11.92 -8.56
N ILE A 45 -12.38 -12.17 -7.35
CA ILE A 45 -13.16 -11.93 -6.12
C ILE A 45 -13.25 -10.43 -5.88
N LEU A 46 -12.15 -9.69 -6.03
CA LEU A 46 -12.13 -8.23 -5.91
C LEU A 46 -13.10 -7.59 -6.92
N ALA A 47 -13.14 -8.06 -8.16
CA ALA A 47 -14.08 -7.55 -9.15
C ALA A 47 -15.55 -7.74 -8.72
N ARG A 48 -15.89 -8.88 -8.13
CA ARG A 48 -17.24 -9.11 -7.55
C ARG A 48 -17.53 -8.22 -6.35
N LEU A 49 -16.50 -7.75 -5.66
CA LEU A 49 -16.60 -6.80 -4.54
C LEU A 49 -16.54 -5.33 -4.98
N GLY A 50 -16.53 -5.05 -6.29
CA GLY A 50 -16.54 -3.70 -6.83
C GLY A 50 -15.17 -3.09 -7.12
N TYR A 51 -14.07 -3.88 -7.07
CA TYR A 51 -12.70 -3.37 -7.28
C TYR A 51 -12.06 -3.96 -8.53
N PHE A 52 -11.45 -3.11 -9.33
CA PHE A 52 -10.53 -3.52 -10.40
C PHE A 52 -9.10 -3.43 -9.88
N TYR A 53 -8.43 -4.57 -9.78
CA TYR A 53 -7.02 -4.69 -9.42
C TYR A 53 -6.22 -5.04 -10.68
N PRO A 54 -5.49 -4.10 -11.29
CA PRO A 54 -4.73 -4.35 -12.52
C PRO A 54 -3.68 -5.44 -12.34
N GLU A 55 -3.38 -6.14 -13.41
CA GLU A 55 -2.28 -7.09 -13.43
C GLU A 55 -0.94 -6.36 -13.29
N HIS A 56 -0.02 -6.97 -12.55
CA HIS A 56 1.34 -6.48 -12.37
C HIS A 56 2.31 -7.66 -12.34
N PRO A 57 3.58 -7.45 -12.74
CA PRO A 57 4.58 -8.51 -12.75
C PRO A 57 4.90 -9.00 -11.32
N LEU A 58 5.18 -10.29 -11.22
CA LEU A 58 5.80 -10.90 -10.05
C LEU A 58 7.30 -11.03 -10.31
N ASP A 59 8.10 -11.04 -9.24
CA ASP A 59 9.52 -11.34 -9.37
C ASP A 59 9.78 -12.82 -9.68
N VAL A 60 11.02 -13.18 -9.90
CA VAL A 60 11.43 -14.57 -10.23
C VAL A 60 11.06 -15.59 -9.14
N ASN A 61 10.80 -15.14 -7.93
CA ASN A 61 10.37 -15.96 -6.79
C ASN A 61 8.85 -15.91 -6.58
N GLY A 62 8.10 -15.30 -7.50
CA GLY A 62 6.67 -15.11 -7.39
C GLY A 62 6.25 -14.10 -6.32
N VAL A 63 7.17 -13.24 -5.86
CA VAL A 63 6.87 -12.18 -4.89
C VAL A 63 6.31 -10.97 -5.64
N SER A 64 5.24 -10.42 -5.11
CA SER A 64 4.63 -9.20 -5.63
C SER A 64 5.32 -7.96 -5.07
N GLY A 65 5.75 -7.07 -5.96
CA GLY A 65 6.14 -5.69 -5.65
C GLY A 65 4.98 -4.69 -5.82
N GLY A 66 3.79 -5.18 -6.16
CA GLY A 66 2.64 -4.37 -6.50
C GLY A 66 2.75 -3.68 -7.86
N HIS A 67 2.03 -2.58 -8.02
CA HIS A 67 1.95 -1.83 -9.28
C HIS A 67 3.20 -0.98 -9.53
N THR A 68 4.32 -1.65 -9.73
CA THR A 68 5.63 -1.01 -10.00
C THR A 68 5.63 -0.23 -11.31
N GLN A 69 4.69 -0.47 -12.21
CA GLN A 69 4.54 0.28 -13.45
C GLN A 69 4.28 1.78 -13.18
N VAL A 70 3.44 2.11 -12.21
CA VAL A 70 3.19 3.49 -11.76
C VAL A 70 4.22 3.90 -10.71
N ALA A 71 4.36 3.12 -9.65
CA ALA A 71 5.25 3.44 -8.53
C ALA A 71 6.72 3.58 -8.96
N GLY A 72 7.21 2.68 -9.83
CA GLY A 72 8.56 2.74 -10.38
C GLY A 72 8.75 3.91 -11.37
N ALA A 73 7.74 4.25 -12.16
CA ALA A 73 7.79 5.42 -13.01
C ALA A 73 7.93 6.71 -12.19
N LEU A 74 7.15 6.85 -11.10
CA LEU A 74 7.26 7.98 -10.17
C LEU A 74 8.62 8.02 -9.47
N LEU A 75 9.14 6.87 -9.05
CA LEU A 75 10.46 6.77 -8.42
C LEU A 75 11.58 7.29 -9.35
N ASN A 76 11.45 7.03 -10.65
CA ASN A 76 12.43 7.43 -11.68
C ASN A 76 12.11 8.79 -12.33
N GLY A 77 11.19 9.59 -11.78
CA GLY A 77 10.83 10.91 -12.31
C GLY A 77 10.09 10.89 -13.66
N LYS A 78 9.57 9.74 -14.08
CA LYS A 78 8.85 9.56 -15.35
C LYS A 78 7.36 9.82 -15.17
N LEU A 79 6.99 11.06 -14.83
CA LEU A 79 5.62 11.43 -14.47
C LEU A 79 4.62 11.11 -15.59
N ALA A 80 4.93 11.49 -16.83
CA ALA A 80 4.05 11.23 -17.98
C ALA A 80 3.76 9.74 -18.21
N LEU A 81 4.75 8.87 -17.95
CA LEU A 81 4.54 7.42 -18.04
C LEU A 81 3.63 6.90 -16.92
N ALA A 82 3.78 7.45 -15.71
CA ALA A 82 2.91 7.11 -14.58
C ALA A 82 1.47 7.55 -14.85
N GLU A 83 1.30 8.76 -15.38
CA GLU A 83 0.02 9.35 -15.76
C GLU A 83 -0.69 8.49 -16.82
N GLN A 84 -0.02 8.19 -17.93
CA GLN A 84 -0.57 7.35 -18.98
C GLN A 84 -1.05 6.00 -18.44
N ARG A 85 -0.23 5.35 -17.63
CA ARG A 85 -0.56 4.04 -17.07
C ARG A 85 -1.76 4.11 -16.12
N LEU A 86 -1.81 5.14 -15.29
CA LEU A 86 -2.92 5.35 -14.36
C LEU A 86 -4.22 5.64 -15.11
N THR A 87 -4.14 6.45 -16.17
CA THR A 87 -5.27 6.76 -17.06
C THR A 87 -5.82 5.50 -17.74
N ASP A 88 -4.95 4.67 -18.31
CA ASP A 88 -5.34 3.40 -18.94
C ASP A 88 -6.13 2.50 -17.96
N TRP A 89 -5.66 2.40 -16.72
CA TRP A 89 -6.31 1.60 -15.69
C TRP A 89 -7.63 2.21 -15.19
N LEU A 90 -7.71 3.53 -15.08
CA LEU A 90 -8.94 4.22 -14.71
C LEU A 90 -10.02 4.04 -15.78
N GLU A 91 -9.65 4.15 -17.06
CA GLU A 91 -10.57 3.91 -18.17
C GLU A 91 -11.12 2.49 -18.13
N GLU A 92 -10.26 1.51 -17.89
CA GLU A 92 -10.68 0.12 -17.79
C GLU A 92 -11.57 -0.13 -16.57
N ALA A 93 -11.25 0.46 -15.42
CA ALA A 93 -12.08 0.39 -14.22
C ALA A 93 -13.47 1.00 -14.48
N ARG A 94 -13.53 2.17 -15.14
CA ARG A 94 -14.79 2.85 -15.50
C ARG A 94 -15.64 2.04 -16.47
N LYS A 95 -15.03 1.44 -17.50
CA LYS A 95 -15.73 0.53 -18.43
C LYS A 95 -16.39 -0.63 -17.70
N ARG A 96 -15.73 -1.15 -16.67
CA ARG A 96 -16.24 -2.26 -15.83
C ARG A 96 -17.16 -1.78 -14.70
N LYS A 97 -17.32 -0.49 -14.49
CA LYS A 97 -18.05 0.11 -13.35
C LYS A 97 -17.48 -0.35 -12.00
N LEU A 98 -16.16 -0.36 -11.89
CA LEU A 98 -15.41 -0.78 -10.71
C LEU A 98 -14.53 0.37 -10.22
N CYS A 99 -14.24 0.39 -8.91
CA CYS A 99 -13.24 1.25 -8.30
C CYS A 99 -11.83 0.71 -8.62
N LEU A 100 -10.91 1.55 -9.05
CA LEU A 100 -9.52 1.17 -9.26
C LEU A 100 -8.82 0.94 -7.92
N LEU A 101 -8.28 -0.26 -7.70
CA LEU A 101 -7.45 -0.57 -6.53
C LEU A 101 -6.00 -0.75 -6.97
N ILE A 102 -5.11 0.12 -6.53
CA ILE A 102 -3.67 -0.04 -6.76
C ILE A 102 -2.91 -0.21 -5.45
N SER A 103 -1.81 -0.92 -5.51
CA SER A 103 -0.93 -1.15 -4.36
C SER A 103 0.53 -1.07 -4.79
N GLY A 104 1.36 -0.41 -3.99
CA GLY A 104 2.78 -0.34 -4.27
C GLY A 104 3.58 0.20 -3.08
N GLU A 105 4.62 -0.54 -2.65
CA GLU A 105 5.49 -0.09 -1.57
C GLU A 105 6.30 1.16 -2.00
N ALA A 106 6.69 1.26 -3.27
CA ALA A 106 7.40 2.42 -3.80
C ALA A 106 6.53 3.69 -3.88
N LEU A 107 5.21 3.60 -3.68
CA LEU A 107 4.32 4.77 -3.54
C LEU A 107 4.48 5.47 -2.18
N TYR A 108 5.02 4.80 -1.17
CA TYR A 108 5.05 5.27 0.22
C TYR A 108 5.53 6.72 0.38
N GLY A 109 6.58 7.12 -0.31
CA GLY A 109 7.12 8.48 -0.28
C GLY A 109 6.71 9.34 -1.49
N ARG A 110 5.55 9.10 -2.12
CA ARG A 110 5.14 9.75 -3.37
C ARG A 110 3.81 10.49 -3.30
N ALA A 111 3.44 10.97 -2.13
CA ALA A 111 2.17 11.66 -1.90
C ALA A 111 1.93 12.83 -2.88
N VAL A 112 2.91 13.73 -3.01
CA VAL A 112 2.80 14.93 -3.86
C VAL A 112 2.60 14.55 -5.33
N GLN A 113 3.42 13.61 -5.84
CA GLN A 113 3.30 13.16 -7.22
C GLN A 113 1.96 12.44 -7.48
N MET A 114 1.52 11.61 -6.53
CA MET A 114 0.20 10.96 -6.66
C MET A 114 -0.93 11.98 -6.62
N ARG A 115 -0.87 12.98 -5.75
CA ARG A 115 -1.87 14.06 -5.73
C ARG A 115 -1.91 14.82 -7.05
N GLN A 116 -0.76 15.10 -7.64
CA GLN A 116 -0.67 15.75 -8.94
C GLN A 116 -1.37 14.93 -10.04
N LEU A 117 -1.18 13.60 -10.04
CA LEU A 117 -1.79 12.69 -11.02
C LEU A 117 -3.29 12.47 -10.81
N THR A 118 -3.80 12.76 -9.63
CA THR A 118 -5.18 12.43 -9.22
C THR A 118 -5.94 13.66 -8.71
N SER A 119 -5.59 14.86 -9.19
CA SER A 119 -6.16 16.14 -8.71
C SER A 119 -7.67 16.19 -8.75
N ASP A 120 -8.27 15.61 -9.78
CA ASP A 120 -9.71 15.67 -10.08
C ASP A 120 -10.46 14.38 -9.73
N LEU A 121 -9.84 13.49 -8.94
CA LEU A 121 -10.37 12.18 -8.61
C LEU A 121 -10.68 12.08 -7.12
N ASP A 122 -11.72 11.30 -6.77
CA ASP A 122 -11.96 10.85 -5.40
C ASP A 122 -11.01 9.69 -5.09
N VAL A 123 -10.08 9.93 -4.18
CA VAL A 123 -9.01 8.98 -3.83
C VAL A 123 -9.10 8.60 -2.36
N ARG A 124 -9.08 7.29 -2.07
CA ARG A 124 -8.89 6.80 -0.69
C ARG A 124 -7.50 6.19 -0.56
N VAL A 125 -6.81 6.56 0.50
CA VAL A 125 -5.46 6.09 0.79
C VAL A 125 -5.50 5.11 1.96
N ILE A 126 -4.89 3.95 1.80
CA ILE A 126 -4.80 2.92 2.85
C ILE A 126 -3.34 2.61 3.13
N ALA A 127 -2.95 2.62 4.40
CA ALA A 127 -1.66 2.14 4.85
C ALA A 127 -1.77 1.36 6.16
N PHE A 128 -0.85 0.42 6.36
CA PHE A 128 -0.69 -0.27 7.63
C PHE A 128 0.52 0.30 8.38
N LEU A 129 0.32 0.60 9.66
CA LEU A 129 1.34 1.12 10.55
C LEU A 129 1.93 0.01 11.40
N ARG A 130 3.25 -0.11 11.40
CA ARG A 130 3.97 -1.04 12.25
C ARG A 130 4.71 -0.29 13.36
N HIS A 131 4.75 -0.87 14.56
CA HIS A 131 5.53 -0.31 15.66
C HIS A 131 7.00 -0.12 15.24
N PRO A 132 7.64 1.02 15.52
CA PRO A 132 9.01 1.32 15.06
C PRO A 132 10.05 0.26 15.44
N VAL A 133 9.97 -0.30 16.64
CA VAL A 133 10.88 -1.37 17.07
C VAL A 133 10.70 -2.63 16.22
N ASP A 134 9.45 -3.04 15.95
CA ASP A 134 9.16 -4.20 15.11
C ASP A 134 9.59 -3.97 13.66
N TYR A 135 9.49 -2.72 13.19
CA TYR A 135 10.00 -2.33 11.88
C TYR A 135 11.52 -2.51 11.82
N LEU A 136 12.27 -1.99 12.81
CA LEU A 136 13.73 -2.09 12.88
C LEU A 136 14.19 -3.54 12.91
N LEU A 137 13.57 -4.37 13.75
CA LEU A 137 13.85 -5.81 13.81
C LEU A 137 13.57 -6.48 12.46
N GLY A 138 12.42 -6.18 11.84
CA GLY A 138 12.06 -6.74 10.54
C GLY A 138 13.01 -6.31 9.42
N ASN A 139 13.47 -5.07 9.45
CA ASN A 139 14.42 -4.54 8.48
C ASN A 139 15.81 -5.14 8.65
N HIS A 140 16.30 -5.26 9.88
CA HIS A 140 17.58 -5.92 10.18
C HIS A 140 17.57 -7.39 9.75
N ASN A 141 16.52 -8.15 10.08
CA ASN A 141 16.37 -9.53 9.65
C ASN A 141 16.37 -9.68 8.11
N GLN A 142 15.80 -8.72 7.39
CA GLN A 142 15.87 -8.72 5.93
C GLN A 142 17.27 -8.37 5.43
N GLY A 143 17.96 -7.45 6.09
CA GLY A 143 19.36 -7.14 5.81
C GLY A 143 20.24 -8.39 5.88
N ILE A 144 20.09 -9.19 6.93
CA ILE A 144 20.79 -10.48 7.09
C ILE A 144 20.44 -11.43 5.94
N LYS A 145 19.15 -11.63 5.66
CA LYS A 145 18.69 -12.63 4.69
C LYS A 145 18.97 -12.28 3.23
N ARG A 146 18.95 -10.99 2.86
CA ARG A 146 19.00 -10.55 1.45
C ARG A 146 20.23 -9.72 1.10
N HIS A 147 20.87 -9.10 2.08
CA HIS A 147 21.95 -8.15 1.86
C HIS A 147 23.23 -8.51 2.62
N MET A 148 23.33 -9.74 3.14
CA MET A 148 24.50 -10.25 3.88
C MET A 148 24.93 -9.33 5.04
N GLU A 149 23.98 -8.68 5.70
CA GLU A 149 24.27 -7.85 6.87
C GLU A 149 24.80 -8.71 8.02
N THR A 150 25.99 -8.42 8.49
CA THR A 150 26.68 -9.17 9.53
C THR A 150 26.75 -8.42 10.86
N ARG A 151 26.45 -7.12 10.87
CA ARG A 151 26.49 -6.31 12.07
C ARG A 151 25.31 -6.65 12.99
N ARG A 152 25.54 -6.55 14.27
CA ARG A 152 24.46 -6.68 15.28
C ARG A 152 23.52 -5.48 15.17
N LEU A 153 22.25 -5.68 15.48
CA LEU A 153 21.27 -4.60 15.48
C LEU A 153 21.70 -3.40 16.34
N SER A 154 22.31 -3.66 17.53
CA SER A 154 22.83 -2.61 18.40
C SER A 154 23.89 -1.72 17.73
N GLN A 155 24.77 -2.30 16.94
CA GLN A 155 25.79 -1.55 16.19
C GLN A 155 25.13 -0.62 15.15
N ILE A 156 24.14 -1.15 14.39
CA ILE A 156 23.40 -0.36 13.41
C ILE A 156 22.65 0.78 14.09
N LEU A 157 22.02 0.55 15.23
CA LEU A 157 21.30 1.58 15.96
C LEU A 157 22.23 2.69 16.47
N ILE A 158 23.42 2.33 16.97
CA ILE A 158 24.44 3.30 17.42
C ILE A 158 24.93 4.14 16.24
N GLU A 159 25.23 3.51 15.10
CA GLU A 159 25.68 4.21 13.88
C GLU A 159 24.63 5.16 13.31
N GLN A 160 23.35 4.86 13.52
CA GLN A 160 22.24 5.68 13.06
C GLN A 160 21.75 6.69 14.07
N ALA A 161 22.24 6.64 15.32
CA ALA A 161 21.86 7.58 16.34
C ALA A 161 22.19 9.02 15.90
N GLY A 162 21.20 9.91 16.00
CA GLY A 162 21.35 11.32 15.58
C GLY A 162 21.21 11.56 14.08
N LYS A 163 21.06 10.53 13.23
CA LYS A 163 20.74 10.71 11.81
C LYS A 163 19.22 10.82 11.65
N ALA A 164 18.80 11.47 10.53
CA ALA A 164 17.38 11.44 10.13
C ALA A 164 16.90 9.99 10.14
N ALA A 165 15.86 9.72 10.91
CA ALA A 165 15.47 8.35 11.20
C ALA A 165 14.60 7.77 10.07
N PRO A 166 15.18 7.04 9.09
CA PRO A 166 14.41 6.45 7.99
C PRO A 166 13.39 5.42 8.47
N HIS A 167 13.50 5.01 9.74
CA HIS A 167 12.59 4.09 10.39
C HIS A 167 11.38 4.78 11.07
N LEU A 168 11.34 6.11 11.10
CA LEU A 168 10.13 6.85 11.47
C LEU A 168 9.12 6.76 10.34
N VAL A 169 8.60 5.59 10.15
CA VAL A 169 7.67 5.23 9.06
C VAL A 169 6.39 6.06 9.04
N GLY A 170 6.06 6.76 10.14
CA GLY A 170 4.91 7.66 10.20
C GLY A 170 5.10 8.98 9.43
N ILE A 171 6.33 9.46 9.26
CA ILE A 171 6.59 10.77 8.62
C ILE A 171 6.04 10.84 7.18
N PRO A 172 6.29 9.87 6.27
CA PRO A 172 5.69 9.91 4.94
C PRO A 172 4.18 9.89 4.95
N LEU A 173 3.53 9.32 5.97
CA LEU A 173 2.07 9.29 6.07
C LEU A 173 1.48 10.67 6.35
N LEU A 174 2.19 11.54 7.07
CA LEU A 174 1.79 12.94 7.22
C LEU A 174 1.72 13.63 5.85
N SER A 175 2.70 13.41 4.97
CA SER A 175 2.66 13.95 3.61
C SER A 175 1.46 13.45 2.80
N TRP A 176 0.98 12.23 3.06
CA TRP A 176 -0.24 11.72 2.43
C TRP A 176 -1.49 12.39 3.01
N ALA A 177 -1.56 12.56 4.32
CA ALA A 177 -2.66 13.28 4.97
C ALA A 177 -2.71 14.75 4.52
N ASP A 178 -1.56 15.42 4.45
CA ASP A 178 -1.47 16.79 3.94
C ASP A 178 -1.92 16.92 2.48
N ALA A 179 -1.58 15.94 1.63
CA ALA A 179 -1.89 15.98 0.20
C ALA A 179 -3.35 15.60 -0.12
N PHE A 180 -3.95 14.66 0.61
CA PHE A 180 -5.26 14.09 0.31
C PHE A 180 -6.35 14.46 1.33
N GLY A 181 -5.97 14.92 2.52
CA GLY A 181 -6.87 15.17 3.64
C GLY A 181 -7.02 13.96 4.56
N ASP A 182 -7.23 14.23 5.85
CA ASP A 182 -7.35 13.18 6.87
C ASP A 182 -8.52 12.22 6.61
N ASP A 183 -9.64 12.76 6.13
CA ASP A 183 -10.85 11.97 5.83
C ASP A 183 -10.66 10.96 4.68
N GLN A 184 -9.66 11.19 3.84
CA GLN A 184 -9.34 10.31 2.71
C GLN A 184 -8.29 9.25 3.07
N CYS A 185 -7.61 9.39 4.23
CA CYS A 185 -6.50 8.56 4.64
C CYS A 185 -6.90 7.60 5.76
N HIS A 186 -6.76 6.31 5.52
CA HIS A 186 -7.06 5.23 6.47
C HIS A 186 -5.80 4.52 6.90
N PHE A 187 -5.24 4.91 8.03
CA PHE A 187 -4.02 4.34 8.59
C PHE A 187 -4.37 3.32 9.68
N LEU A 188 -4.09 2.07 9.42
CA LEU A 188 -4.49 0.93 10.22
C LEU A 188 -3.30 0.31 10.96
N PRO A 189 -3.44 -0.10 12.23
CA PRO A 189 -2.34 -0.75 12.92
C PRO A 189 -2.04 -2.12 12.30
N TYR A 190 -0.77 -2.35 11.94
CA TYR A 190 -0.29 -3.67 11.56
C TYR A 190 0.00 -4.50 12.81
N ARG A 191 -0.62 -5.66 12.89
CA ARG A 191 -0.37 -6.63 13.96
C ARG A 191 0.27 -7.88 13.38
N SER A 192 1.42 -8.27 13.92
CA SER A 192 2.03 -9.54 13.55
C SER A 192 1.14 -10.71 13.99
N PRO A 193 1.07 -11.81 13.19
CA PRO A 193 0.41 -13.04 13.62
C PRO A 193 0.96 -13.48 14.99
N GLY A 194 0.08 -13.79 15.94
CA GLY A 194 0.46 -14.18 17.30
C GLY A 194 0.43 -13.04 18.35
N GLN A 195 0.34 -11.79 17.95
CA GLN A 195 0.00 -10.71 18.88
C GLN A 195 -1.52 -10.66 19.07
N GLY A 196 -2.04 -11.62 19.81
CA GLY A 196 -3.44 -11.64 20.22
C GLY A 196 -3.79 -10.36 20.98
N VAL A 197 -5.00 -9.84 20.77
CA VAL A 197 -5.59 -8.88 21.69
C VAL A 197 -5.70 -9.60 23.02
N LYS A 198 -4.87 -9.27 24.01
CA LYS A 198 -5.23 -9.59 25.38
C LYS A 198 -6.50 -8.80 25.68
N PRO A 199 -7.54 -9.45 26.19
CA PRO A 199 -8.78 -8.81 26.56
C PRO A 199 -8.55 -7.70 27.58
#